data_962a80e5682444f4932587d30c30d51f
#
_entry.id   962a80e5682444f4932587d30c30d51f
#
_cell.length_a   1.000
_cell.length_b   1.000
_cell.length_c   1.000
_cell.angle_alpha   90.00
_cell.angle_beta   90.00
_cell.angle_gamma   90.00
#
_symmetry.space_group_name_H-M   'P 1'
#
loop_
_entity.id
_entity.type
_entity.pdbx_description
1 polymer ?
#
loop_
_entity_poly.entity_id
_entity_poly.type
_entity_poly.pdbx_seq_one_letter_code
_entity_poly.pdbx_strand_id
1 'polypeptide(L)'
;MSESKSIILYKRNAQGKPIFWSAEILGHKIILKYGIVGKEGTTSEYVPPRGVEKEWKTIVAAKRREGGMELSELYDAAPQEIPNIEALKHYLDMYLPKYNTNNEGFVLPMLAKIYEYNNEQNLLAQIKINGVRCNISAVMRGEGFFKTKGLVFHSRKGLEYKCPVLENVLLDDVITDRLFNRMLEDNLVLDGELYIPGLELNDILSAAENLKSPYNRFLQFWCYDLAIDDMIQTSRISLLKSEFGKFK
;
A
#
# COMPACT_ATOMS: atom_id res chain seq x y z
N MET A 1 -20.79 29.56 -16.66
CA MET A 1 -20.36 29.40 -15.27
C MET A 1 -19.67 28.05 -15.22
N SER A 2 -18.35 27.97 -15.01
CA SER A 2 -17.67 26.70 -14.88
C SER A 2 -18.12 26.08 -13.56
N GLU A 3 -18.69 24.90 -13.60
CA GLU A 3 -19.00 24.13 -12.39
C GLU A 3 -17.73 23.98 -11.56
N SER A 4 -17.79 24.38 -10.30
CA SER A 4 -16.70 24.12 -9.36
C SER A 4 -16.59 22.61 -9.14
N LYS A 5 -15.46 22.04 -9.50
CA LYS A 5 -15.21 20.61 -9.38
C LYS A 5 -14.37 20.37 -8.14
N SER A 6 -14.89 19.60 -7.21
CA SER A 6 -14.19 19.28 -5.95
C SER A 6 -14.25 17.80 -5.64
N ILE A 7 -13.26 17.32 -4.91
CA ILE A 7 -13.20 15.96 -4.36
C ILE A 7 -12.52 15.97 -3.00
N ILE A 8 -12.94 15.10 -2.11
CA ILE A 8 -12.28 14.83 -0.83
C ILE A 8 -12.04 13.34 -0.74
N LEU A 9 -10.78 12.96 -0.50
CA LEU A 9 -10.34 11.59 -0.33
C LEU A 9 -9.81 11.37 1.07
N TYR A 10 -10.13 10.23 1.65
CA TYR A 10 -9.72 9.82 2.99
C TYR A 10 -8.88 8.56 2.91
N LYS A 11 -7.90 8.44 3.79
CA LYS A 11 -7.13 7.20 4.02
C LYS A 11 -6.51 7.22 5.43
N ARG A 12 -5.90 6.12 5.86
CA ARG A 12 -5.08 6.14 7.07
C ARG A 12 -3.64 6.53 6.73
N ASN A 13 -3.00 7.23 7.65
CA ASN A 13 -1.55 7.47 7.58
C ASN A 13 -0.78 6.27 8.16
N ALA A 14 0.55 6.34 8.16
CA ALA A 14 1.42 5.29 8.70
C ALA A 14 1.25 5.01 10.20
N GLN A 15 0.57 5.90 10.94
CA GLN A 15 0.20 5.73 12.34
C GLN A 15 -1.25 5.27 12.53
N GLY A 16 -1.92 4.84 11.47
CA GLY A 16 -3.32 4.39 11.49
C GLY A 16 -4.35 5.51 11.65
N LYS A 17 -3.95 6.79 11.70
CA LYS A 17 -4.88 7.92 11.90
C LYS A 17 -5.54 8.31 10.58
N PRO A 18 -6.87 8.58 10.57
CA PRO A 18 -7.54 9.12 9.41
C PRO A 18 -6.94 10.46 8.96
N ILE A 19 -6.60 10.56 7.70
CA ILE A 19 -6.17 11.79 7.03
C ILE A 19 -7.09 12.07 5.85
N PHE A 20 -7.15 13.35 5.46
CA PHE A 20 -7.88 13.78 4.28
C PHE A 20 -6.96 14.47 3.27
N TRP A 21 -7.34 14.41 2.04
CA TRP A 21 -6.79 15.18 0.93
C TRP A 21 -7.95 15.65 0.05
N SER A 22 -7.98 16.92 -0.29
CA SER A 22 -8.98 17.48 -1.18
C SER A 22 -8.35 18.27 -2.31
N ALA A 23 -9.03 18.30 -3.45
CA ALA A 23 -8.67 19.12 -4.60
C ALA A 23 -9.93 19.83 -5.12
N GLU A 24 -9.83 21.12 -5.34
CA GLU A 24 -10.90 21.95 -5.90
C GLU A 24 -10.39 22.78 -7.06
N ILE A 25 -11.19 22.87 -8.14
CA ILE A 25 -10.94 23.79 -9.25
C ILE A 25 -11.62 25.11 -8.95
N LEU A 26 -10.83 26.17 -8.85
CA LEU A 26 -11.33 27.54 -8.72
C LEU A 26 -10.80 28.39 -9.88
N GLY A 27 -11.63 28.58 -10.91
CA GLY A 27 -11.23 29.26 -12.14
C GLY A 27 -10.09 28.51 -12.86
N HIS A 28 -8.92 29.11 -12.90
CA HIS A 28 -7.72 28.53 -13.54
C HIS A 28 -6.71 27.96 -12.55
N LYS A 29 -7.07 27.90 -11.25
CA LYS A 29 -6.23 27.36 -10.17
C LYS A 29 -6.77 26.04 -9.67
N ILE A 30 -5.88 25.24 -9.08
CA ILE A 30 -6.22 24.09 -8.24
C ILE A 30 -5.84 24.42 -6.81
N ILE A 31 -6.81 24.28 -5.91
CA ILE A 31 -6.62 24.41 -4.48
C ILE A 31 -6.55 23.01 -3.90
N LEU A 32 -5.46 22.71 -3.17
CA LEU A 32 -5.26 21.47 -2.48
C LEU A 32 -5.31 21.72 -0.97
N LYS A 33 -6.02 20.86 -0.23
CA LYS A 33 -6.00 20.87 1.22
C LYS A 33 -5.81 19.46 1.74
N TYR A 34 -4.92 19.28 2.72
CA TYR A 34 -4.62 17.96 3.28
C TYR A 34 -4.20 18.05 4.74
N GLY A 35 -4.44 16.99 5.50
CA GLY A 35 -4.11 16.95 6.92
C GLY A 35 -4.75 15.79 7.66
N ILE A 36 -4.63 15.84 8.99
CA ILE A 36 -5.32 14.88 9.87
C ILE A 36 -6.78 15.32 10.04
N VAL A 37 -7.71 14.38 9.93
CA VAL A 37 -9.14 14.66 10.12
C VAL A 37 -9.38 15.26 11.52
N GLY A 38 -10.07 16.42 11.53
CA GLY A 38 -10.33 17.17 12.76
C GLY A 38 -9.23 18.14 13.17
N LYS A 39 -8.19 18.31 12.35
CA LYS A 39 -7.20 19.37 12.49
C LYS A 39 -7.27 20.33 11.31
N GLU A 40 -6.75 21.56 11.53
CA GLU A 40 -6.59 22.56 10.48
C GLU A 40 -5.65 22.03 9.42
N GLY A 41 -5.86 21.61 8.33
CA GLY A 41 -4.92 21.06 7.34
C GLY A 41 -4.03 22.11 6.72
N THR A 42 -3.09 21.66 5.90
CA THR A 42 -2.26 22.51 5.05
C THR A 42 -3.01 22.80 3.76
N THR A 43 -3.04 24.07 3.34
CA THR A 43 -3.62 24.48 2.05
C THR A 43 -2.51 24.96 1.12
N SER A 44 -2.56 24.53 -0.14
CA SER A 44 -1.70 25.03 -1.20
C SER A 44 -2.51 25.30 -2.46
N GLU A 45 -2.08 26.27 -3.25
CA GLU A 45 -2.70 26.58 -4.54
C GLU A 45 -1.64 26.70 -5.63
N TYR A 46 -2.00 26.35 -6.85
CA TYR A 46 -1.14 26.54 -8.00
C TYR A 46 -1.94 26.63 -9.31
N VAL A 47 -1.32 27.24 -10.31
CA VAL A 47 -1.86 27.34 -11.68
C VAL A 47 -1.15 26.31 -12.56
N PRO A 48 -1.83 25.26 -13.01
CA PRO A 48 -1.19 24.22 -13.80
C PRO A 48 -0.91 24.71 -15.24
N PRO A 49 0.31 24.47 -15.77
CA PRO A 49 0.72 24.95 -17.09
C PRO A 49 0.04 24.21 -18.25
N ARG A 50 -0.52 23.03 -18.01
CA ARG A 50 -1.11 22.14 -19.04
C ARG A 50 -2.63 22.09 -19.02
N GLY A 51 -3.27 23.06 -18.41
CA GLY A 51 -4.72 23.12 -18.26
C GLY A 51 -5.22 22.47 -16.95
N VAL A 52 -6.13 23.18 -16.28
CA VAL A 52 -6.58 22.86 -14.92
C VAL A 52 -7.30 21.52 -14.83
N GLU A 53 -8.15 21.18 -15.79
CA GLU A 53 -8.92 19.93 -15.75
C GLU A 53 -8.06 18.67 -15.94
N LYS A 54 -7.10 18.73 -16.87
CA LYS A 54 -6.20 17.62 -17.13
C LYS A 54 -5.32 17.34 -15.93
N GLU A 55 -4.78 18.39 -15.34
CA GLU A 55 -3.94 18.28 -14.15
C GLU A 55 -4.75 17.77 -12.96
N TRP A 56 -5.94 18.31 -12.73
CA TRP A 56 -6.84 17.87 -11.66
C TRP A 56 -7.13 16.36 -11.76
N LYS A 57 -7.50 15.87 -12.95
CA LYS A 57 -7.70 14.42 -13.17
C LYS A 57 -6.46 13.60 -12.85
N THR A 58 -5.28 14.10 -13.23
CA THR A 58 -4.01 13.42 -13.02
C THR A 58 -3.67 13.29 -11.52
N ILE A 59 -3.81 14.39 -10.77
CA ILE A 59 -3.49 14.37 -9.33
C ILE A 59 -4.52 13.57 -8.53
N VAL A 60 -5.80 13.65 -8.89
CA VAL A 60 -6.86 12.83 -8.26
C VAL A 60 -6.60 11.34 -8.50
N ALA A 61 -6.30 10.94 -9.74
CA ALA A 61 -5.97 9.55 -10.06
C ALA A 61 -4.72 9.07 -9.31
N ALA A 62 -3.73 9.94 -9.13
CA ALA A 62 -2.56 9.60 -8.32
C ALA A 62 -2.92 9.38 -6.84
N LYS A 63 -3.77 10.24 -6.26
CA LYS A 63 -4.21 10.11 -4.87
C LYS A 63 -5.11 8.90 -4.62
N ARG A 64 -5.95 8.54 -5.59
CA ARG A 64 -6.73 7.30 -5.53
C ARG A 64 -5.81 6.07 -5.56
N ARG A 65 -4.80 6.03 -6.43
CA ARG A 65 -3.79 4.95 -6.44
C ARG A 65 -3.00 4.83 -5.13
N GLU A 66 -2.86 5.92 -4.39
CA GLU A 66 -2.27 5.93 -3.04
C GLU A 66 -3.25 5.46 -1.95
N GLY A 67 -4.43 4.96 -2.30
CA GLY A 67 -5.44 4.46 -1.38
C GLY A 67 -6.42 5.50 -0.86
N GLY A 68 -6.50 6.66 -1.49
CA GLY A 68 -7.51 7.66 -1.17
C GLY A 68 -8.90 7.24 -1.65
N MET A 69 -9.89 7.24 -0.77
CA MET A 69 -11.29 6.84 -1.00
C MET A 69 -12.26 7.97 -0.64
N GLU A 70 -13.32 8.12 -1.41
CA GLU A 70 -14.44 9.01 -1.02
C GLU A 70 -15.30 8.33 0.05
N LEU A 71 -16.08 9.10 0.81
CA LEU A 71 -16.99 8.54 1.83
C LEU A 71 -17.99 7.56 1.24
N SER A 72 -18.46 7.82 0.02
CA SER A 72 -19.41 6.95 -0.71
C SER A 72 -18.81 5.59 -1.09
N GLU A 73 -17.50 5.46 -1.11
CA GLU A 73 -16.80 4.22 -1.46
C GLU A 73 -16.50 3.35 -0.22
N LEU A 74 -16.67 3.90 0.99
CA LEU A 74 -16.32 3.20 2.23
C LEU A 74 -17.42 2.25 2.70
N TYR A 75 -18.67 2.50 2.35
CA TYR A 75 -19.82 1.68 2.72
C TYR A 75 -20.96 1.84 1.72
N ASP A 76 -21.66 0.75 1.37
CA ASP A 76 -22.72 0.72 0.35
C ASP A 76 -23.91 1.67 0.61
N ALA A 77 -24.09 2.08 1.87
CA ALA A 77 -25.04 3.10 2.27
C ALA A 77 -24.28 4.25 2.96
N ALA A 78 -23.68 5.14 2.16
CA ALA A 78 -23.12 6.37 2.71
C ALA A 78 -24.18 7.08 3.56
N PRO A 79 -23.85 7.53 4.79
CA PRO A 79 -24.79 8.28 5.60
C PRO A 79 -25.23 9.52 4.81
N GLN A 80 -26.54 9.78 4.79
CA GLN A 80 -27.09 10.93 4.06
C GLN A 80 -26.51 12.25 4.53
N GLU A 81 -26.09 12.33 5.82
CA GLU A 81 -25.37 13.47 6.37
C GLU A 81 -24.43 13.01 7.49
N ILE A 82 -23.22 13.56 7.51
CA ILE A 82 -22.30 13.47 8.64
C ILE A 82 -22.35 14.82 9.37
N PRO A 83 -23.00 14.89 10.53
CA PRO A 83 -23.42 16.17 11.13
C PRO A 83 -22.25 17.01 11.68
N ASN A 84 -21.13 16.37 12.02
CA ASN A 84 -19.99 17.06 12.64
C ASN A 84 -18.69 16.25 12.51
N ILE A 85 -17.59 16.86 12.92
CA ILE A 85 -16.25 16.27 12.80
C ILE A 85 -16.07 15.00 13.66
N GLU A 86 -16.73 14.89 14.79
CA GLU A 86 -16.62 13.70 15.65
C GLU A 86 -17.37 12.51 15.02
N ALA A 87 -18.52 12.76 14.41
CA ALA A 87 -19.24 11.75 13.63
C ALA A 87 -18.41 11.30 12.41
N LEU A 88 -17.73 12.25 11.74
CA LEU A 88 -16.82 11.91 10.63
C LEU A 88 -15.67 11.04 11.11
N LYS A 89 -15.01 11.38 12.20
CA LYS A 89 -13.93 10.57 12.76
C LYS A 89 -14.41 9.16 13.09
N HIS A 90 -15.54 9.05 13.79
CA HIS A 90 -16.11 7.75 14.14
C HIS A 90 -16.43 6.92 12.89
N TYR A 91 -17.05 7.52 11.87
CA TYR A 91 -17.34 6.87 10.60
C TYR A 91 -16.06 6.37 9.91
N LEU A 92 -15.04 7.22 9.82
CA LEU A 92 -13.77 6.85 9.21
C LEU A 92 -13.02 5.77 10.02
N ASP A 93 -13.11 5.78 11.33
CA ASP A 93 -12.51 4.75 12.17
C ASP A 93 -13.20 3.39 12.00
N MET A 94 -14.49 3.37 11.70
CA MET A 94 -15.23 2.13 11.44
C MET A 94 -14.98 1.57 10.03
N TYR A 95 -14.97 2.42 9.02
CA TYR A 95 -15.09 1.98 7.62
C TYR A 95 -13.83 2.19 6.78
N LEU A 96 -12.89 3.07 7.16
CA LEU A 96 -11.61 3.14 6.46
C LEU A 96 -10.83 1.85 6.65
N PRO A 97 -10.24 1.31 5.56
CA PRO A 97 -9.34 0.18 5.67
C PRO A 97 -8.32 0.40 6.79
N LYS A 98 -8.10 -0.62 7.60
CA LYS A 98 -7.17 -0.54 8.74
C LYS A 98 -5.74 -0.26 8.28
N TYR A 99 -5.37 -0.76 7.11
CA TYR A 99 -4.09 -0.51 6.46
C TYR A 99 -4.16 0.67 5.50
N ASN A 100 -3.01 1.25 5.18
CA ASN A 100 -2.87 2.13 4.04
C ASN A 100 -2.90 1.28 2.77
N THR A 101 -4.05 1.23 2.11
CA THR A 101 -4.29 0.43 0.90
C THR A 101 -4.35 1.30 -0.35
N ASN A 102 -4.13 0.69 -1.52
CA ASN A 102 -4.47 1.33 -2.79
C ASN A 102 -5.97 1.18 -3.11
N ASN A 103 -6.42 1.70 -4.25
CA ASN A 103 -7.82 1.63 -4.70
C ASN A 103 -8.32 0.21 -5.04
N GLU A 104 -7.43 -0.77 -5.11
CA GLU A 104 -7.74 -2.19 -5.31
C GLU A 104 -7.74 -2.97 -3.99
N GLY A 105 -7.56 -2.28 -2.86
CA GLY A 105 -7.55 -2.86 -1.52
C GLY A 105 -6.21 -3.49 -1.10
N PHE A 106 -5.14 -3.35 -1.89
CA PHE A 106 -3.83 -3.89 -1.53
C PHE A 106 -3.08 -3.01 -0.54
N VAL A 107 -2.49 -3.64 0.47
CA VAL A 107 -1.72 -2.96 1.51
C VAL A 107 -0.47 -2.32 0.94
N LEU A 108 -0.32 -1.01 1.15
CA LEU A 108 0.87 -0.28 0.76
C LEU A 108 1.97 -0.40 1.84
N PRO A 109 3.24 -0.50 1.45
CA PRO A 109 4.32 -0.66 2.41
C PRO A 109 4.50 0.56 3.30
N MET A 110 4.86 0.32 4.53
CA MET A 110 5.28 1.35 5.47
C MET A 110 6.61 1.98 5.02
N LEU A 111 6.67 3.31 4.99
CA LEU A 111 7.87 4.03 4.59
C LEU A 111 8.76 4.31 5.80
N ALA A 112 10.06 4.05 5.66
CA ALA A 112 11.04 4.42 6.66
C ALA A 112 11.09 5.93 6.84
N LYS A 113 11.26 6.37 8.09
CA LYS A 113 11.60 7.75 8.45
C LYS A 113 13.10 7.86 8.73
N ILE A 114 13.63 9.07 8.64
CA ILE A 114 15.00 9.36 9.12
C ILE A 114 15.01 9.09 10.62
N TYR A 115 15.99 8.30 11.06
CA TYR A 115 16.19 8.07 12.49
C TYR A 115 16.81 9.32 13.12
N GLU A 116 16.13 9.87 14.13
CA GLU A 116 16.66 10.92 14.98
C GLU A 116 17.16 10.27 16.27
N TYR A 117 18.44 10.43 16.55
CA TYR A 117 19.05 9.83 17.74
C TYR A 117 18.44 10.43 19.02
N ASN A 118 17.77 9.60 19.81
CA ASN A 118 17.04 10.02 21.01
C ASN A 118 17.34 9.13 22.23
N ASN A 119 18.51 8.48 22.30
CA ASN A 119 18.91 7.55 23.37
C ASN A 119 17.96 6.37 23.56
N GLU A 120 17.20 5.96 22.55
CA GLU A 120 16.38 4.76 22.64
C GLU A 120 17.26 3.51 22.84
N GLN A 121 16.89 2.70 23.82
CA GLN A 121 17.50 1.40 24.04
C GLN A 121 16.65 0.30 23.36
N ASN A 122 17.27 -0.81 23.01
CA ASN A 122 16.60 -1.97 22.38
C ASN A 122 16.14 -1.76 20.92
N LEU A 123 17.00 -1.17 20.10
CA LEU A 123 16.78 -1.10 18.65
C LEU A 123 17.03 -2.44 17.97
N LEU A 124 16.20 -2.77 17.00
CA LEU A 124 16.43 -3.87 16.07
C LEU A 124 17.07 -3.34 14.79
N ALA A 125 18.14 -3.99 14.34
CA ALA A 125 18.80 -3.67 13.09
C ALA A 125 18.55 -4.78 12.05
N GLN A 126 18.32 -4.37 10.81
CA GLN A 126 18.18 -5.26 9.65
C GLN A 126 19.09 -4.79 8.52
N ILE A 127 19.55 -5.73 7.70
CA ILE A 127 20.32 -5.39 6.50
C ILE A 127 19.40 -4.65 5.54
N LYS A 128 19.84 -3.47 5.07
CA LYS A 128 19.16 -2.76 3.98
C LYS A 128 19.57 -3.38 2.64
N ILE A 129 18.64 -4.06 2.00
CA ILE A 129 18.83 -4.63 0.67
C ILE A 129 18.60 -3.51 -0.36
N ASN A 130 19.44 -3.47 -1.38
CA ASN A 130 19.32 -2.50 -2.48
C ASN A 130 18.59 -3.16 -3.66
N GLY A 131 17.31 -3.35 -3.51
CA GLY A 131 16.40 -3.94 -4.48
C GLY A 131 15.17 -3.08 -4.71
N VAL A 132 14.08 -3.71 -5.09
CA VAL A 132 12.79 -3.07 -5.37
C VAL A 132 11.77 -3.52 -4.34
N ARG A 133 11.22 -2.57 -3.57
CA ARG A 133 10.21 -2.85 -2.53
C ARG A 133 9.03 -3.61 -3.12
N CYS A 134 8.68 -4.70 -2.47
CA CYS A 134 7.57 -5.55 -2.87
C CYS A 134 6.77 -6.04 -1.66
N ASN A 135 5.46 -5.93 -1.76
CA ASN A 135 4.51 -6.58 -0.87
C ASN A 135 3.89 -7.78 -1.59
N ILE A 136 3.74 -8.90 -0.89
CA ILE A 136 3.10 -10.10 -1.44
C ILE A 136 1.84 -10.41 -0.65
N SER A 137 0.72 -10.51 -1.37
CA SER A 137 -0.59 -10.92 -0.86
C SER A 137 -1.03 -12.23 -1.49
N ALA A 138 -1.79 -13.05 -0.76
CA ALA A 138 -2.41 -14.26 -1.29
C ALA A 138 -3.73 -13.94 -1.99
N VAL A 139 -4.03 -14.68 -3.04
CA VAL A 139 -5.30 -14.62 -3.76
C VAL A 139 -5.75 -16.02 -4.18
N MET A 140 -7.05 -16.21 -4.33
CA MET A 140 -7.58 -17.38 -5.01
C MET A 140 -7.94 -17.01 -6.45
N ARG A 141 -7.38 -17.72 -7.43
CA ARG A 141 -7.65 -17.51 -8.85
C ARG A 141 -8.61 -18.58 -9.38
N GLY A 142 -9.44 -18.22 -10.37
CA GLY A 142 -10.43 -19.13 -10.97
C GLY A 142 -11.79 -19.05 -10.30
N GLU A 143 -12.75 -19.81 -10.83
CA GLU A 143 -14.15 -19.81 -10.39
C GLU A 143 -14.58 -21.19 -9.89
N GLY A 144 -15.54 -21.21 -8.96
CA GLY A 144 -16.16 -22.43 -8.44
C GLY A 144 -15.15 -23.41 -7.84
N PHE A 145 -15.21 -24.67 -8.30
CA PHE A 145 -14.32 -25.76 -7.84
C PHE A 145 -12.91 -25.73 -8.44
N PHE A 146 -12.65 -24.87 -9.41
CA PHE A 146 -11.35 -24.75 -10.09
C PHE A 146 -10.49 -23.61 -9.52
N LYS A 147 -10.70 -23.28 -8.26
CA LYS A 147 -9.88 -22.26 -7.60
C LYS A 147 -8.48 -22.77 -7.32
N THR A 148 -7.49 -22.00 -7.72
CA THR A 148 -6.06 -22.25 -7.46
C THR A 148 -5.46 -21.15 -6.59
N LYS A 149 -4.46 -21.53 -5.79
CA LYS A 149 -3.66 -20.56 -5.02
C LYS A 149 -2.90 -19.66 -5.97
N GLY A 150 -2.78 -18.40 -5.60
CA GLY A 150 -1.97 -17.42 -6.31
C GLY A 150 -1.39 -16.38 -5.37
N LEU A 151 -0.33 -15.72 -5.81
CA LEU A 151 0.28 -14.59 -5.13
C LEU A 151 0.23 -13.37 -6.03
N VAL A 152 0.07 -12.21 -5.42
CA VAL A 152 0.16 -10.92 -6.12
C VAL A 152 1.28 -10.11 -5.50
N PHE A 153 2.13 -9.59 -6.38
CA PHE A 153 3.34 -8.86 -6.02
C PHE A 153 3.11 -7.38 -6.30
N HIS A 154 3.13 -6.53 -5.28
CA HIS A 154 2.86 -5.11 -5.42
C HIS A 154 4.09 -4.26 -5.15
N SER A 155 4.30 -3.29 -6.02
CA SER A 155 5.30 -2.25 -5.85
C SER A 155 4.95 -1.33 -4.66
N ARG A 156 5.89 -0.48 -4.27
CA ARG A 156 5.68 0.61 -3.30
C ARG A 156 4.47 1.52 -3.62
N LYS A 157 4.07 1.60 -4.89
CA LYS A 157 2.96 2.42 -5.35
C LYS A 157 1.69 1.61 -5.64
N GLY A 158 1.67 0.32 -5.30
CA GLY A 158 0.56 -0.57 -5.55
C GLY A 158 0.45 -1.07 -7.00
N LEU A 159 1.48 -0.89 -7.84
CA LEU A 159 1.51 -1.48 -9.17
C LEU A 159 1.93 -2.94 -9.08
N GLU A 160 1.26 -3.80 -9.83
CA GLU A 160 1.55 -5.23 -9.84
C GLU A 160 2.82 -5.55 -10.62
N TYR A 161 3.73 -6.30 -9.99
CA TYR A 161 4.88 -6.93 -10.64
C TYR A 161 4.49 -8.31 -11.19
N LYS A 162 5.16 -8.72 -12.24
CA LYS A 162 4.93 -10.01 -12.92
C LYS A 162 6.10 -10.96 -12.64
N CYS A 163 5.93 -11.84 -11.64
CA CYS A 163 7.00 -12.72 -11.14
C CYS A 163 6.57 -14.21 -11.14
N PRO A 164 6.17 -14.81 -12.29
CA PRO A 164 5.53 -16.13 -12.30
C PRO A 164 6.47 -17.27 -11.82
N VAL A 165 7.76 -17.20 -12.10
CA VAL A 165 8.72 -18.21 -11.62
C VAL A 165 8.88 -18.11 -10.11
N LEU A 166 9.03 -16.90 -9.58
CA LEU A 166 9.12 -16.68 -8.14
C LEU A 166 7.81 -17.05 -7.43
N GLU A 167 6.66 -16.76 -8.02
CA GLU A 167 5.35 -17.16 -7.50
C GLU A 167 5.26 -18.68 -7.31
N ASN A 168 5.63 -19.45 -8.34
CA ASN A 168 5.61 -20.92 -8.26
C ASN A 168 6.55 -21.44 -7.16
N VAL A 169 7.79 -20.95 -7.11
CA VAL A 169 8.76 -21.34 -6.06
C VAL A 169 8.23 -21.02 -4.66
N LEU A 170 7.62 -19.85 -4.48
CA LEU A 170 7.07 -19.48 -3.18
C LEU A 170 5.89 -20.35 -2.77
N LEU A 171 4.99 -20.69 -3.71
CA LEU A 171 3.81 -21.53 -3.44
C LEU A 171 4.17 -22.99 -3.25
N ASP A 172 5.14 -23.51 -4.00
CA ASP A 172 5.49 -24.93 -3.95
C ASP A 172 6.44 -25.26 -2.79
N ASP A 173 7.41 -24.37 -2.50
CA ASP A 173 8.53 -24.72 -1.61
C ASP A 173 8.57 -23.92 -0.30
N VAL A 174 7.92 -22.74 -0.22
CA VAL A 174 8.15 -21.80 0.90
C VAL A 174 6.89 -21.52 1.70
N ILE A 175 5.77 -21.19 1.03
CA ILE A 175 4.54 -20.79 1.71
C ILE A 175 3.71 -22.02 2.04
N THR A 176 3.67 -22.39 3.31
CA THR A 176 2.83 -23.50 3.78
C THR A 176 1.33 -23.17 3.60
N ASP A 177 0.48 -24.21 3.55
CA ASP A 177 -0.98 -24.04 3.51
C ASP A 177 -1.49 -23.19 4.67
N ARG A 178 -0.92 -23.35 5.84
CA ARG A 178 -1.25 -22.56 7.02
C ARG A 178 -0.94 -21.07 6.81
N LEU A 179 0.25 -20.76 6.30
CA LEU A 179 0.64 -19.38 6.04
C LEU A 179 -0.21 -18.77 4.93
N PHE A 180 -0.47 -19.53 3.86
CA PHE A 180 -1.33 -19.09 2.75
C PHE A 180 -2.75 -18.73 3.24
N ASN A 181 -3.35 -19.59 4.07
CA ASN A 181 -4.67 -19.34 4.63
C ASN A 181 -4.68 -18.09 5.52
N ARG A 182 -3.66 -17.87 6.33
CA ARG A 182 -3.51 -16.63 7.12
C ARG A 182 -3.37 -15.39 6.23
N MET A 183 -2.64 -15.50 5.13
CA MET A 183 -2.53 -14.40 4.16
C MET A 183 -3.88 -14.06 3.54
N LEU A 184 -4.77 -15.04 3.31
CA LEU A 184 -6.11 -14.83 2.78
C LEU A 184 -7.10 -14.33 3.84
N GLU A 185 -7.14 -14.95 5.02
CA GLU A 185 -8.18 -14.74 6.02
C GLU A 185 -7.87 -13.55 6.92
N ASP A 186 -6.60 -13.41 7.33
CA ASP A 186 -6.12 -12.36 8.23
C ASP A 186 -5.57 -11.13 7.50
N ASN A 187 -5.61 -11.12 6.15
CA ASN A 187 -4.93 -10.10 5.32
C ASN A 187 -3.45 -9.92 5.69
N LEU A 188 -2.78 -11.01 6.08
CA LEU A 188 -1.35 -10.97 6.37
C LEU A 188 -0.59 -10.78 5.07
N VAL A 189 0.17 -9.70 4.97
CA VAL A 189 0.96 -9.35 3.80
C VAL A 189 2.44 -9.49 4.12
N LEU A 190 3.17 -10.18 3.24
CA LEU A 190 4.62 -10.27 3.33
C LEU A 190 5.23 -8.98 2.78
N ASP A 191 6.05 -8.32 3.57
CA ASP A 191 6.72 -7.07 3.20
C ASP A 191 8.22 -7.30 3.04
N GLY A 192 8.75 -6.97 1.88
CA GLY A 192 10.12 -7.32 1.53
C GLY A 192 10.66 -6.56 0.34
N GLU A 193 11.70 -7.12 -0.24
CA GLU A 193 12.43 -6.57 -1.38
C GLU A 193 12.59 -7.63 -2.45
N LEU A 194 12.27 -7.30 -3.71
CA LEU A 194 12.72 -8.07 -4.86
C LEU A 194 14.18 -7.73 -5.15
N TYR A 195 15.01 -8.75 -5.28
CA TYR A 195 16.43 -8.60 -5.43
C TYR A 195 17.02 -9.64 -6.40
N ILE A 196 18.07 -9.27 -7.09
CA ILE A 196 18.93 -10.16 -7.87
C ILE A 196 20.38 -9.81 -7.54
N PRO A 197 21.15 -10.73 -6.95
CA PRO A 197 22.55 -10.48 -6.63
C PRO A 197 23.36 -10.04 -7.85
N GLY A 198 24.11 -8.96 -7.71
CA GLY A 198 25.00 -8.46 -8.74
C GLY A 198 24.36 -7.59 -9.83
N LEU A 199 23.03 -7.34 -9.76
CA LEU A 199 22.35 -6.42 -10.67
C LEU A 199 22.12 -5.06 -10.03
N GLU A 200 22.11 -4.04 -10.87
CA GLU A 200 21.74 -2.68 -10.51
C GLU A 200 20.21 -2.53 -10.32
N LEU A 201 19.79 -1.55 -9.54
CA LEU A 201 18.39 -1.31 -9.20
C LEU A 201 17.47 -1.22 -10.44
N ASN A 202 17.92 -0.54 -11.50
CA ASN A 202 17.12 -0.37 -12.72
C ASN A 202 16.92 -1.70 -13.46
N ASP A 203 17.90 -2.60 -13.43
CA ASP A 203 17.80 -3.92 -14.05
C ASP A 203 16.86 -4.83 -13.25
N ILE A 204 16.91 -4.74 -11.92
CA ILE A 204 15.98 -5.46 -11.04
C ILE A 204 14.55 -4.97 -11.26
N LEU A 205 14.33 -3.66 -11.35
CA LEU A 205 13.02 -3.07 -11.64
C LEU A 205 12.50 -3.55 -13.00
N SER A 206 13.35 -3.47 -14.04
CA SER A 206 13.00 -3.96 -15.38
C SER A 206 12.68 -5.46 -15.36
N ALA A 207 13.40 -6.25 -14.57
CA ALA A 207 13.10 -7.68 -14.41
C ALA A 207 11.74 -7.92 -13.74
N ALA A 208 11.35 -7.12 -12.76
CA ALA A 208 10.07 -7.24 -12.06
C ALA A 208 8.86 -6.79 -12.91
N GLU A 209 9.04 -5.78 -13.75
CA GLU A 209 7.97 -5.20 -14.58
C GLU A 209 7.80 -5.89 -15.93
N ASN A 210 8.83 -6.57 -16.44
CA ASN A 210 8.86 -7.13 -17.79
C ASN A 210 9.08 -8.64 -17.78
N LEU A 211 8.03 -9.39 -18.08
CA LEU A 211 8.10 -10.86 -18.24
C LEU A 211 9.10 -11.35 -19.29
N LYS A 212 9.41 -10.53 -20.30
CA LYS A 212 10.38 -10.87 -21.34
C LYS A 212 11.83 -10.61 -20.92
N SER A 213 12.06 -10.00 -19.76
CA SER A 213 13.40 -9.82 -19.22
C SER A 213 14.04 -11.20 -18.95
N PRO A 214 15.25 -11.47 -19.43
CA PRO A 214 15.95 -12.73 -19.14
C PRO A 214 16.25 -12.89 -17.64
N TYR A 215 16.20 -11.79 -16.90
CA TYR A 215 16.48 -11.74 -15.46
C TYR A 215 15.25 -12.02 -14.61
N ASN A 216 14.01 -11.98 -15.15
CA ASN A 216 12.78 -12.18 -14.38
C ASN A 216 12.79 -13.49 -13.58
N ARG A 217 13.29 -14.59 -14.17
CA ARG A 217 13.42 -15.91 -13.54
C ARG A 217 14.41 -15.99 -12.37
N PHE A 218 15.26 -14.98 -12.19
CA PHE A 218 16.28 -14.94 -11.12
C PHE A 218 15.87 -14.04 -9.96
N LEU A 219 14.68 -13.42 -10.02
CA LEU A 219 14.16 -12.62 -8.94
C LEU A 219 14.06 -13.46 -7.66
N GLN A 220 14.57 -12.88 -6.58
CA GLN A 220 14.45 -13.38 -5.22
C GLN A 220 13.55 -12.44 -4.42
N PHE A 221 12.83 -12.96 -3.44
CA PHE A 221 12.09 -12.16 -2.49
C PHE A 221 12.73 -12.27 -1.10
N TRP A 222 13.15 -11.14 -0.58
CA TRP A 222 13.75 -11.02 0.75
C TRP A 222 12.75 -10.39 1.70
N CYS A 223 12.04 -11.26 2.45
CA CYS A 223 11.04 -10.84 3.41
C CYS A 223 11.70 -10.37 4.70
N TYR A 224 11.37 -9.17 5.15
CA TYR A 224 11.92 -8.60 6.38
C TYR A 224 10.86 -8.11 7.36
N ASP A 225 9.58 -8.03 6.96
CA ASP A 225 8.47 -7.70 7.85
C ASP A 225 7.17 -8.35 7.40
N LEU A 226 6.16 -8.28 8.25
CA LEU A 226 4.78 -8.68 7.98
C LEU A 226 3.88 -7.48 8.23
N ALA A 227 3.02 -7.13 7.27
CA ALA A 227 1.95 -6.19 7.53
C ALA A 227 0.77 -6.95 8.13
N ILE A 228 0.58 -6.79 9.42
CA ILE A 228 -0.52 -7.37 10.20
C ILE A 228 -0.98 -6.36 11.25
N ASP A 229 -2.30 -6.29 11.44
CA ASP A 229 -2.92 -5.33 12.35
C ASP A 229 -2.56 -5.61 13.80
N ASP A 230 -2.50 -4.53 14.58
CA ASP A 230 -2.35 -4.52 16.05
C ASP A 230 -1.13 -5.31 16.59
N MET A 231 -0.16 -5.62 15.73
CA MET A 231 1.05 -6.33 16.14
C MET A 231 2.27 -5.42 16.10
N ILE A 232 2.96 -5.30 17.24
CA ILE A 232 4.22 -4.55 17.33
C ILE A 232 5.34 -5.23 16.54
N GLN A 233 6.35 -4.47 16.09
CA GLN A 233 7.41 -4.97 15.21
C GLN A 233 8.16 -6.19 15.77
N THR A 234 8.47 -6.21 17.05
CA THR A 234 9.15 -7.37 17.69
C THR A 234 8.35 -8.66 17.57
N SER A 235 7.02 -8.57 17.70
CA SER A 235 6.11 -9.71 17.55
C SER A 235 5.99 -10.14 16.09
N ARG A 236 5.94 -9.18 15.13
CA ARG A 236 5.95 -9.49 13.70
C ARG A 236 7.22 -10.21 13.27
N ILE A 237 8.40 -9.76 13.75
CA ILE A 237 9.67 -10.41 13.47
C ILE A 237 9.71 -11.82 14.09
N SER A 238 9.18 -12.00 15.29
CA SER A 238 9.10 -13.33 15.94
C SER A 238 8.21 -14.27 15.14
N LEU A 239 7.07 -13.77 14.65
CA LEU A 239 6.17 -14.52 13.78
C LEU A 239 6.85 -14.88 12.45
N LEU A 240 7.51 -13.92 11.80
CA LEU A 240 8.27 -14.14 10.56
C LEU A 240 9.32 -15.24 10.75
N LYS A 241 10.07 -15.21 11.84
CA LYS A 241 11.05 -16.26 12.18
C LYS A 241 10.40 -17.62 12.41
N SER A 242 9.20 -17.67 13.01
CA SER A 242 8.51 -18.94 13.27
C SER A 242 7.95 -19.57 11.98
N GLU A 243 7.50 -18.75 11.03
CA GLU A 243 6.98 -19.23 9.75
C GLU A 243 8.11 -19.63 8.77
N PHE A 244 9.21 -18.88 8.73
CA PHE A 244 10.31 -19.06 7.77
C PHE A 244 11.64 -19.52 8.38
N GLY A 245 11.78 -19.60 9.69
CA GLY A 245 13.05 -19.95 10.38
C GLY A 245 13.57 -21.36 10.14
N LYS A 246 12.84 -22.19 9.41
CA LYS A 246 13.26 -23.55 9.03
C LYS A 246 14.08 -23.58 7.74
N PHE A 247 14.09 -22.50 6.99
CA PHE A 247 14.89 -22.34 5.78
C PHE A 247 16.21 -21.66 6.16
N LYS A 248 17.25 -22.47 6.36
CA LYS A 248 18.63 -22.01 6.56
C LYS A 248 19.37 -22.06 5.23
#